data_6dc78ab7fe44911d3634da603eeb62a0
#
_entry.id   6dc78ab7fe44911d3634da603eeb62a0
#
_cell.length_a   1.000
_cell.length_b   1.000
_cell.length_c   1.000
_cell.angle_alpha   90.00
_cell.angle_beta   90.00
_cell.angle_gamma   90.00
#
_symmetry.space_group_name_H-M   'P 1'
#
loop_
_entity.id
_entity.type
_entity.pdbx_description
1 polymer ?
#
loop_
_entity_poly.entity_id
_entity_poly.type
_entity_poly.pdbx_seq_one_letter_code
_entity_poly.pdbx_strand_id
1 'polypeptide(L)'
;EVELQQADRTFIAPSTTTLNEFWPTYVDLYGCNKWSISTMEKNTALFKTYISPYLGHYKLDEIRPITIEQYYATLKDSENTKKTGKVSTRVVTEVHRVLRCTFNVAVKWEYISNNPFLKVDTPKHEYERREIWTANQIAKALEVCEDPKLSIAIQLAFACSLRIGEVLGLTWDNVHISEDDFACGDTHIYVKQQLERARTDAIEKLNNKDVLFAV
;
A
#
# COMPACT_ATOMS: atom_id res chain seq x y z
N GLU A 1 -21.31 17.66 -32.00
CA GLU A 1 -21.04 16.78 -30.81
C GLU A 1 -20.70 17.60 -29.56
N VAL A 2 -19.78 18.58 -29.62
CA VAL A 2 -19.38 19.44 -28.48
C VAL A 2 -20.57 20.24 -27.96
N GLU A 3 -21.38 20.83 -28.85
CA GLU A 3 -22.58 21.60 -28.49
C GLU A 3 -23.65 20.74 -27.81
N LEU A 4 -23.84 19.49 -28.26
CA LEU A 4 -24.74 18.53 -27.63
C LEU A 4 -24.26 18.12 -26.22
N GLN A 5 -22.96 17.88 -26.07
CA GLN A 5 -22.37 17.56 -24.77
C GLN A 5 -22.43 18.74 -23.79
N GLN A 6 -22.33 19.98 -24.27
CA GLN A 6 -22.53 21.17 -23.43
C GLN A 6 -23.99 21.32 -22.98
N ALA A 7 -24.96 21.02 -23.87
CA ALA A 7 -26.37 21.04 -23.51
C ALA A 7 -26.75 19.99 -22.45
N ASP A 8 -26.13 18.81 -22.52
CA ASP A 8 -26.33 17.71 -21.56
C ASP A 8 -25.49 17.83 -20.27
N ARG A 9 -24.73 18.92 -20.07
CA ARG A 9 -23.76 19.11 -18.96
C ARG A 9 -22.72 17.99 -18.86
N THR A 10 -22.43 17.30 -19.94
CA THR A 10 -21.40 16.22 -19.99
C THR A 10 -20.05 16.71 -20.49
N PHE A 11 -19.97 17.98 -20.95
CA PHE A 11 -18.72 18.57 -21.43
C PHE A 11 -17.83 18.97 -20.26
N ILE A 12 -16.71 18.28 -20.12
CA ILE A 12 -15.62 18.68 -19.24
C ILE A 12 -14.54 19.31 -20.12
N ALA A 13 -14.19 20.58 -19.85
CA ALA A 13 -13.13 21.27 -20.58
C ALA A 13 -11.79 20.52 -20.38
N PRO A 14 -10.90 20.53 -21.41
CA PRO A 14 -9.58 19.91 -21.26
C PRO A 14 -8.86 20.42 -20.03
N SER A 15 -8.33 19.48 -19.21
CA SER A 15 -7.63 19.83 -17.99
C SER A 15 -6.29 20.48 -18.32
N THR A 16 -6.02 21.65 -17.77
CA THR A 16 -4.70 22.29 -17.83
C THR A 16 -3.75 21.79 -16.74
N THR A 17 -4.28 21.05 -15.75
CA THR A 17 -3.57 20.56 -14.58
C THR A 17 -2.70 19.36 -14.92
N THR A 18 -1.42 19.44 -14.56
CA THR A 18 -0.48 18.32 -14.71
C THR A 18 -0.69 17.29 -13.61
N LEU A 19 -0.18 16.07 -13.82
CA LEU A 19 -0.25 15.01 -12.80
C LEU A 19 0.54 15.40 -11.54
N ASN A 20 1.66 16.11 -11.66
CA ASN A 20 2.42 16.63 -10.53
C ASN A 20 1.66 17.68 -9.71
N GLU A 21 0.86 18.51 -10.35
CA GLU A 21 0.01 19.52 -9.69
C GLU A 21 -1.23 18.87 -9.04
N PHE A 22 -1.81 17.85 -9.67
CA PHE A 22 -2.97 17.12 -9.16
C PHE A 22 -2.62 16.26 -7.93
N TRP A 23 -1.44 15.64 -7.92
CA TRP A 23 -1.06 14.67 -6.89
C TRP A 23 -1.14 15.21 -5.44
N PRO A 24 -0.60 16.40 -5.09
CA PRO A 24 -0.75 16.94 -3.74
C PRO A 24 -2.20 17.08 -3.31
N THR A 25 -3.05 17.64 -4.16
CA THR A 25 -4.48 17.80 -3.89
C THR A 25 -5.17 16.45 -3.68
N TYR A 26 -4.83 15.45 -4.50
CA TYR A 26 -5.33 14.08 -4.36
C TYR A 26 -4.90 13.45 -3.04
N VAL A 27 -3.65 13.61 -2.63
CA VAL A 27 -3.14 13.10 -1.35
C VAL A 27 -3.86 13.77 -0.18
N ASP A 28 -3.97 15.09 -0.19
CA ASP A 28 -4.53 15.86 0.93
C ASP A 28 -6.04 15.60 1.09
N LEU A 29 -6.81 15.64 0.00
CA LEU A 29 -8.27 15.52 0.08
C LEU A 29 -8.76 14.07 0.08
N TYR A 30 -8.07 13.15 -0.58
CA TYR A 30 -8.46 11.75 -0.68
C TYR A 30 -7.57 10.84 0.16
N GLY A 31 -6.25 10.96 0.01
CA GLY A 31 -5.27 10.10 0.66
C GLY A 31 -5.35 10.18 2.18
N CYS A 32 -5.32 11.39 2.74
CA CYS A 32 -5.39 11.62 4.19
C CYS A 32 -6.67 11.05 4.83
N ASN A 33 -7.76 10.96 4.07
CA ASN A 33 -9.04 10.47 4.57
C ASN A 33 -9.27 8.96 4.34
N LYS A 34 -8.48 8.32 3.46
CA LYS A 34 -8.74 6.94 3.02
C LYS A 34 -7.58 5.97 3.22
N TRP A 35 -6.36 6.47 3.35
CA TRP A 35 -5.19 5.62 3.44
C TRP A 35 -4.73 5.42 4.87
N SER A 36 -4.22 4.21 5.15
CA SER A 36 -3.36 3.98 6.31
C SER A 36 -2.00 4.66 6.10
N ILE A 37 -1.26 4.86 7.18
CA ILE A 37 0.08 5.47 7.15
C ILE A 37 1.01 4.71 6.21
N SER A 38 1.06 3.39 6.32
CA SER A 38 1.88 2.53 5.45
C SER A 38 1.48 2.62 3.97
N THR A 39 0.19 2.79 3.68
CA THR A 39 -0.31 3.03 2.31
C THR A 39 0.09 4.40 1.80
N MET A 40 0.00 5.44 2.63
CA MET A 40 0.42 6.80 2.30
C MET A 40 1.90 6.83 1.93
N GLU A 41 2.75 6.27 2.78
CA GLU A 41 4.20 6.18 2.55
C GLU A 41 4.53 5.44 1.24
N LYS A 42 3.91 4.27 1.06
CA LYS A 42 4.11 3.45 -0.14
C LYS A 42 3.70 4.18 -1.41
N ASN A 43 2.50 4.75 -1.44
CA ASN A 43 1.97 5.43 -2.63
C ASN A 43 2.78 6.70 -2.94
N THR A 44 3.17 7.48 -1.92
CA THR A 44 4.02 8.66 -2.10
C THR A 44 5.42 8.29 -2.60
N ALA A 45 6.01 7.22 -2.09
CA ALA A 45 7.29 6.72 -2.57
C ALA A 45 7.22 6.23 -4.02
N LEU A 46 6.15 5.49 -4.38
CA LEU A 46 5.92 5.04 -5.76
C LEU A 46 5.75 6.23 -6.71
N PHE A 47 4.95 7.21 -6.30
CA PHE A 47 4.74 8.43 -7.09
C PHE A 47 6.06 9.16 -7.34
N LYS A 48 6.81 9.47 -6.28
CA LYS A 48 8.08 10.21 -6.37
C LYS A 48 9.14 9.48 -7.20
N THR A 49 9.23 8.16 -7.04
CA THR A 49 10.33 7.39 -7.65
C THR A 49 10.02 6.96 -9.09
N TYR A 50 8.79 6.53 -9.36
CA TYR A 50 8.45 5.88 -10.62
C TYR A 50 7.42 6.63 -11.47
N ILE A 51 6.59 7.50 -10.90
CA ILE A 51 5.51 8.15 -11.65
C ILE A 51 5.88 9.58 -12.05
N SER A 52 6.24 10.41 -11.08
CA SER A 52 6.54 11.83 -11.29
C SER A 52 7.62 12.09 -12.35
N PRO A 53 8.76 11.34 -12.39
CA PRO A 53 9.81 11.57 -13.39
C PRO A 53 9.36 11.31 -14.84
N TYR A 54 8.39 10.42 -15.04
CA TYR A 54 7.96 9.97 -16.38
C TYR A 54 6.64 10.61 -16.82
N LEU A 55 5.65 10.62 -15.95
CA LEU A 55 4.29 11.08 -16.27
C LEU A 55 3.89 12.38 -15.57
N GLY A 56 4.67 12.84 -14.60
CA GLY A 56 4.29 13.99 -13.77
C GLY A 56 4.09 15.30 -14.53
N HIS A 57 4.80 15.51 -15.63
CA HIS A 57 4.74 16.72 -16.46
C HIS A 57 3.60 16.71 -17.47
N TYR A 58 2.98 15.54 -17.73
CA TYR A 58 1.81 15.47 -18.62
C TYR A 58 0.58 16.05 -17.94
N LYS A 59 -0.26 16.73 -18.70
CA LYS A 59 -1.62 17.09 -18.28
C LYS A 59 -2.46 15.83 -18.15
N LEU A 60 -3.45 15.85 -17.27
CA LEU A 60 -4.27 14.67 -16.98
C LEU A 60 -5.00 14.15 -18.23
N ASP A 61 -5.45 15.04 -19.13
CA ASP A 61 -6.14 14.69 -20.37
C ASP A 61 -5.21 14.25 -21.51
N GLU A 62 -3.91 14.56 -21.42
CA GLU A 62 -2.89 14.13 -22.39
C GLU A 62 -2.43 12.67 -22.18
N ILE A 63 -2.66 12.12 -20.99
CA ILE A 63 -2.29 10.73 -20.66
C ILE A 63 -3.28 9.77 -21.31
N ARG A 64 -2.88 9.23 -22.46
CA ARG A 64 -3.68 8.29 -23.28
C ARG A 64 -3.26 6.84 -23.03
N PRO A 65 -4.10 5.84 -23.37
CA PRO A 65 -3.73 4.43 -23.23
C PRO A 65 -2.38 4.07 -23.85
N ILE A 66 -2.08 4.61 -25.05
CA ILE A 66 -0.78 4.35 -25.71
C ILE A 66 0.39 4.93 -24.92
N THR A 67 0.25 6.10 -24.31
CA THR A 67 1.26 6.71 -23.44
C THR A 67 1.53 5.84 -22.22
N ILE A 68 0.49 5.20 -21.65
CA ILE A 68 0.60 4.31 -20.51
C ILE A 68 1.36 3.03 -20.88
N GLU A 69 1.06 2.44 -22.05
CA GLU A 69 1.77 1.23 -22.53
C GLU A 69 3.26 1.53 -22.78
N GLN A 70 3.58 2.63 -23.41
CA GLN A 70 4.96 3.10 -23.62
C GLN A 70 5.68 3.33 -22.29
N TYR A 71 5.01 3.94 -21.32
CA TYR A 71 5.53 4.15 -19.98
C TYR A 71 5.84 2.83 -19.28
N TYR A 72 4.96 1.82 -19.37
CA TYR A 72 5.23 0.52 -18.76
C TYR A 72 6.42 -0.21 -19.41
N ALA A 73 6.57 -0.09 -20.72
CA ALA A 73 7.74 -0.62 -21.41
C ALA A 73 9.04 0.04 -20.90
N THR A 74 9.05 1.37 -20.85
CA THR A 74 10.19 2.15 -20.33
C THR A 74 10.48 1.82 -18.87
N LEU A 75 9.45 1.68 -18.03
CA LEU A 75 9.61 1.38 -16.61
C LEU A 75 10.20 -0.02 -16.37
N LYS A 76 9.81 -1.02 -17.16
CA LYS A 76 10.37 -2.38 -17.08
C LYS A 76 11.85 -2.43 -17.48
N ASP A 77 12.27 -1.56 -18.40
CA ASP A 77 13.65 -1.47 -18.85
C ASP A 77 14.54 -0.59 -17.95
N SER A 78 13.93 0.22 -17.09
CA SER A 78 14.67 1.09 -16.16
C SER A 78 15.31 0.28 -15.01
N GLU A 79 16.43 0.83 -14.49
CA GLU A 79 17.09 0.24 -13.32
C GLU A 79 16.27 0.46 -12.04
N ASN A 80 16.31 -0.54 -11.16
CA ASN A 80 15.65 -0.45 -9.87
C ASN A 80 16.48 0.43 -8.92
N THR A 81 15.90 1.52 -8.44
CA THR A 81 16.57 2.48 -7.54
C THR A 81 16.92 1.93 -6.16
N LYS A 82 16.30 0.81 -5.75
CA LYS A 82 16.47 0.22 -4.40
C LYS A 82 17.16 -1.14 -4.39
N LYS A 83 17.27 -1.79 -5.54
CA LYS A 83 17.86 -3.13 -5.68
C LYS A 83 18.66 -3.22 -6.97
N THR A 84 19.64 -4.09 -7.01
CA THR A 84 20.39 -4.40 -8.24
C THR A 84 19.45 -5.04 -9.26
N GLY A 85 19.45 -4.56 -10.50
CA GLY A 85 18.64 -5.09 -11.60
C GLY A 85 17.48 -4.20 -12.03
N LYS A 86 16.70 -4.68 -12.99
CA LYS A 86 15.55 -3.96 -13.57
C LYS A 86 14.36 -3.87 -12.62
N VAL A 87 13.47 -2.91 -12.89
CA VAL A 87 12.22 -2.76 -12.15
C VAL A 87 11.34 -4.00 -12.34
N SER A 88 10.93 -4.61 -11.22
CA SER A 88 10.11 -5.83 -11.26
C SER A 88 8.69 -5.55 -11.75
N THR A 89 8.06 -6.54 -12.40
CA THR A 89 6.66 -6.47 -12.84
C THR A 89 5.71 -6.15 -11.68
N ARG A 90 6.03 -6.58 -10.45
CA ARG A 90 5.28 -6.23 -9.24
C ARG A 90 5.22 -4.72 -9.02
N VAL A 91 6.34 -4.00 -9.19
CA VAL A 91 6.37 -2.53 -9.06
C VAL A 91 5.49 -1.89 -10.13
N VAL A 92 5.54 -2.37 -11.38
CA VAL A 92 4.70 -1.87 -12.47
C VAL A 92 3.21 -2.09 -12.17
N THR A 93 2.84 -3.26 -11.63
CA THR A 93 1.47 -3.55 -11.19
C THR A 93 1.01 -2.60 -10.08
N GLU A 94 1.87 -2.31 -9.10
CA GLU A 94 1.55 -1.38 -8.02
C GLU A 94 1.41 0.07 -8.52
N VAL A 95 2.27 0.49 -9.45
CA VAL A 95 2.18 1.79 -10.13
C VAL A 95 0.87 1.90 -10.91
N HIS A 96 0.50 0.87 -11.68
CA HIS A 96 -0.79 0.83 -12.38
C HIS A 96 -1.95 1.00 -11.40
N ARG A 97 -1.95 0.28 -10.28
CA ARG A 97 -2.99 0.36 -9.25
C ARG A 97 -3.13 1.77 -8.68
N VAL A 98 -2.00 2.41 -8.34
CA VAL A 98 -1.99 3.78 -7.80
C VAL A 98 -2.55 4.75 -8.84
N LEU A 99 -2.07 4.71 -10.07
CA LEU A 99 -2.52 5.61 -11.15
C LEU A 99 -3.99 5.40 -11.50
N ARG A 100 -4.44 4.15 -11.61
CA ARG A 100 -5.85 3.83 -11.85
C ARG A 100 -6.76 4.43 -10.78
N CYS A 101 -6.38 4.34 -9.49
CA CYS A 101 -7.12 4.96 -8.41
C CYS A 101 -7.08 6.49 -8.47
N THR A 102 -5.93 7.08 -8.74
CA THR A 102 -5.75 8.54 -8.89
C THR A 102 -6.63 9.08 -10.01
N PHE A 103 -6.64 8.44 -11.16
CA PHE A 103 -7.45 8.85 -12.32
C PHE A 103 -8.95 8.59 -12.14
N ASN A 104 -9.36 7.58 -11.37
CA ASN A 104 -10.76 7.44 -10.97
C ASN A 104 -11.23 8.64 -10.14
N VAL A 105 -10.38 9.16 -9.25
CA VAL A 105 -10.70 10.35 -8.46
C VAL A 105 -10.68 11.60 -9.34
N ALA A 106 -9.74 11.72 -10.28
CA ALA A 106 -9.71 12.82 -11.24
C ALA A 106 -11.00 12.89 -12.09
N VAL A 107 -11.55 11.74 -12.51
CA VAL A 107 -12.88 11.66 -13.17
C VAL A 107 -13.98 12.11 -12.22
N LYS A 108 -13.97 11.60 -10.96
CA LYS A 108 -14.98 11.96 -9.95
C LYS A 108 -14.97 13.45 -9.60
N TRP A 109 -13.81 14.09 -9.67
CA TRP A 109 -13.66 15.52 -9.42
C TRP A 109 -13.74 16.38 -10.70
N GLU A 110 -14.16 15.77 -11.81
CA GLU A 110 -14.42 16.45 -13.09
C GLU A 110 -13.18 17.12 -13.72
N TYR A 111 -11.97 16.65 -13.40
CA TYR A 111 -10.74 17.07 -14.07
C TYR A 111 -10.62 16.46 -15.47
N ILE A 112 -11.15 15.26 -15.67
CA ILE A 112 -11.16 14.52 -16.93
C ILE A 112 -12.48 13.75 -17.08
N SER A 113 -12.90 13.50 -18.33
CA SER A 113 -14.16 12.81 -18.61
C SER A 113 -14.09 11.28 -18.46
N ASN A 114 -12.92 10.66 -18.63
CA ASN A 114 -12.75 9.22 -18.54
C ASN A 114 -11.36 8.84 -18.02
N ASN A 115 -11.26 7.64 -17.42
CA ASN A 115 -10.00 7.13 -16.92
C ASN A 115 -9.29 6.26 -17.99
N PRO A 116 -8.15 6.69 -18.55
CA PRO A 116 -7.44 5.95 -19.58
C PRO A 116 -6.86 4.61 -19.08
N PHE A 117 -6.59 4.47 -17.78
CA PHE A 117 -6.08 3.24 -17.16
C PHE A 117 -7.10 2.09 -17.16
N LEU A 118 -8.38 2.35 -17.40
CA LEU A 118 -9.39 1.30 -17.57
C LEU A 118 -9.31 0.60 -18.94
N LYS A 119 -8.63 1.22 -19.90
CA LYS A 119 -8.45 0.69 -21.26
C LYS A 119 -7.09 -0.01 -21.46
N VAL A 120 -6.31 -0.12 -20.40
CA VAL A 120 -4.98 -0.74 -20.41
C VAL A 120 -5.00 -1.96 -19.50
N ASP A 121 -4.45 -3.07 -19.97
CA ASP A 121 -4.36 -4.28 -19.16
C ASP A 121 -3.42 -4.11 -17.97
N THR A 122 -3.85 -4.61 -16.82
CA THR A 122 -3.00 -4.61 -15.63
C THR A 122 -1.82 -5.55 -15.86
N PRO A 123 -0.56 -5.08 -15.71
CA PRO A 123 0.60 -5.93 -15.85
C PRO A 123 0.52 -7.14 -14.92
N LYS A 124 0.57 -8.35 -15.47
CA LYS A 124 0.50 -9.59 -14.69
C LYS A 124 1.82 -9.79 -13.94
N HIS A 125 1.73 -10.03 -12.66
CA HIS A 125 2.86 -10.41 -11.81
C HIS A 125 2.70 -11.88 -11.41
N GLU A 126 3.70 -12.69 -11.74
CA GLU A 126 3.77 -14.06 -11.27
C GLU A 126 4.29 -14.06 -9.82
N TYR A 127 3.49 -14.66 -8.93
CA TYR A 127 3.88 -14.83 -7.54
C TYR A 127 4.71 -16.10 -7.41
N GLU A 128 5.96 -15.94 -7.02
CA GLU A 128 6.74 -17.08 -6.55
C GLU A 128 6.09 -17.63 -5.26
N ARG A 129 5.81 -18.93 -5.25
CA ARG A 129 5.35 -19.60 -4.03
C ARG A 129 6.47 -19.57 -3.02
N ARG A 130 6.22 -18.93 -1.88
CA ARG A 130 7.14 -18.99 -0.75
C ARG A 130 7.01 -20.36 -0.10
N GLU A 131 8.15 -20.93 0.28
CA GLU A 131 8.15 -22.12 1.10
C GLU A 131 7.52 -21.82 2.46
N ILE A 132 6.67 -22.73 2.91
CA ILE A 132 6.03 -22.67 4.23
C ILE A 132 6.82 -23.61 5.13
N TRP A 133 7.24 -23.12 6.27
CA TRP A 133 7.98 -23.95 7.22
C TRP A 133 7.10 -25.10 7.74
N THR A 134 7.68 -26.28 7.77
CA THR A 134 7.07 -27.47 8.39
C THR A 134 7.18 -27.41 9.90
N ALA A 135 6.35 -28.18 10.61
CA ALA A 135 6.41 -28.30 12.06
C ALA A 135 7.83 -28.65 12.58
N ASN A 136 8.54 -29.54 11.88
CA ASN A 136 9.91 -29.94 12.25
C ASN A 136 10.91 -28.78 12.08
N GLN A 137 10.74 -27.94 11.06
CA GLN A 137 11.59 -26.75 10.88
C GLN A 137 11.34 -25.70 11.97
N ILE A 138 10.08 -25.54 12.38
CA ILE A 138 9.70 -24.63 13.47
C ILE A 138 10.28 -25.15 14.81
N ALA A 139 10.12 -26.45 15.11
CA ALA A 139 10.68 -27.05 16.31
C ALA A 139 12.21 -26.85 16.38
N LYS A 140 12.91 -27.12 15.28
CA LYS A 140 14.36 -26.90 15.19
C LYS A 140 14.75 -25.44 15.34
N ALA A 141 13.96 -24.50 14.76
CA ALA A 141 14.22 -23.07 14.93
C ALA A 141 14.07 -22.62 16.39
N LEU A 142 13.08 -23.15 17.11
CA LEU A 142 12.90 -22.88 18.54
C LEU A 142 14.01 -23.48 19.39
N GLU A 143 14.50 -24.67 19.04
CA GLU A 143 15.60 -25.34 19.75
C GLU A 143 16.91 -24.54 19.68
N VAL A 144 17.21 -23.92 18.54
CA VAL A 144 18.44 -23.14 18.33
C VAL A 144 18.27 -21.63 18.64
N CYS A 145 17.07 -21.21 19.01
CA CYS A 145 16.77 -19.80 19.27
C CYS A 145 17.22 -19.41 20.70
N GLU A 146 18.30 -18.65 20.80
CA GLU A 146 18.85 -18.17 22.08
C GLU A 146 18.13 -16.93 22.62
N ASP A 147 17.43 -16.17 21.77
CA ASP A 147 16.68 -14.97 22.17
C ASP A 147 15.26 -15.35 22.66
N PRO A 148 14.95 -15.17 23.96
CA PRO A 148 13.64 -15.52 24.52
C PRO A 148 12.49 -14.72 23.86
N LYS A 149 12.73 -13.47 23.48
CA LYS A 149 11.69 -12.64 22.84
C LYS A 149 11.36 -13.14 21.43
N LEU A 150 12.39 -13.52 20.67
CA LEU A 150 12.20 -14.11 19.36
C LEU A 150 11.52 -15.48 19.46
N SER A 151 11.89 -16.31 20.45
CA SER A 151 11.26 -17.60 20.70
C SER A 151 9.77 -17.45 20.96
N ILE A 152 9.37 -16.54 21.84
CA ILE A 152 7.95 -16.24 22.14
C ILE A 152 7.24 -15.73 20.87
N ALA A 153 7.87 -14.83 20.10
CA ALA A 153 7.28 -14.30 18.88
C ALA A 153 7.03 -15.38 17.83
N ILE A 154 7.97 -16.33 17.68
CA ILE A 154 7.80 -17.52 16.80
C ILE A 154 6.61 -18.36 17.28
N GLN A 155 6.53 -18.66 18.57
CA GLN A 155 5.44 -19.46 19.14
C GLN A 155 4.08 -18.79 18.93
N LEU A 156 3.94 -17.50 19.22
CA LEU A 156 2.70 -16.75 19.01
C LEU A 156 2.30 -16.70 17.53
N ALA A 157 3.27 -16.49 16.64
CA ALA A 157 3.01 -16.46 15.20
C ALA A 157 2.50 -17.81 14.67
N PHE A 158 3.06 -18.92 15.13
CA PHE A 158 2.69 -20.26 14.64
C PHE A 158 1.52 -20.87 15.39
N ALA A 159 1.48 -20.79 16.73
CA ALA A 159 0.40 -21.39 17.52
C ALA A 159 -0.90 -20.58 17.46
N CYS A 160 -0.79 -19.24 17.52
CA CYS A 160 -1.95 -18.34 17.53
C CYS A 160 -2.21 -17.68 16.17
N SER A 161 -1.37 -17.96 15.15
CA SER A 161 -1.47 -17.35 13.80
C SER A 161 -1.42 -15.81 13.80
N LEU A 162 -0.75 -15.21 14.78
CA LEU A 162 -0.64 -13.76 14.90
C LEU A 162 0.32 -13.18 13.83
N ARG A 163 -0.05 -12.03 13.30
CA ARG A 163 0.86 -11.26 12.45
C ARG A 163 1.91 -10.55 13.27
N ILE A 164 3.08 -10.28 12.69
CA ILE A 164 4.19 -9.65 13.42
C ILE A 164 3.78 -8.34 14.12
N GLY A 165 2.98 -7.51 13.49
CA GLY A 165 2.49 -6.27 14.09
C GLY A 165 1.56 -6.52 15.29
N GLU A 166 0.76 -7.57 15.25
CA GLU A 166 -0.12 -8.00 16.34
C GLU A 166 0.71 -8.57 17.51
N VAL A 167 1.73 -9.38 17.21
CA VAL A 167 2.68 -9.88 18.23
C VAL A 167 3.39 -8.73 18.93
N LEU A 168 3.89 -7.75 18.18
CA LEU A 168 4.60 -6.59 18.73
C LEU A 168 3.67 -5.61 19.48
N GLY A 169 2.39 -5.59 19.12
CA GLY A 169 1.37 -4.76 19.76
C GLY A 169 0.69 -5.39 20.96
N LEU A 170 1.01 -6.65 21.30
CA LEU A 170 0.39 -7.37 22.40
C LEU A 170 0.83 -6.78 23.74
N THR A 171 -0.13 -6.56 24.64
CA THR A 171 0.09 -6.06 26.00
C THR A 171 -0.44 -7.03 27.04
N TRP A 172 0.11 -7.01 28.23
CA TRP A 172 -0.28 -7.90 29.32
C TRP A 172 -1.76 -7.80 29.71
N ASP A 173 -2.36 -6.60 29.56
CA ASP A 173 -3.81 -6.40 29.81
C ASP A 173 -4.72 -7.21 28.88
N ASN A 174 -4.16 -7.74 27.80
CA ASN A 174 -4.86 -8.51 26.78
C ASN A 174 -4.43 -10.00 26.77
N VAL A 175 -3.70 -10.45 27.78
CA VAL A 175 -3.21 -11.84 27.91
C VAL A 175 -3.78 -12.44 29.20
N HIS A 176 -4.69 -13.39 29.05
CA HIS A 176 -5.40 -14.07 30.15
C HIS A 176 -4.84 -15.49 30.28
N ILE A 177 -3.83 -15.65 31.15
CA ILE A 177 -3.10 -16.91 31.38
C ILE A 177 -2.79 -17.09 32.87
N SER A 178 -3.61 -16.50 33.76
CA SER A 178 -3.47 -16.72 35.21
C SER A 178 -3.82 -18.15 35.59
N GLU A 179 -3.44 -18.60 36.83
CA GLU A 179 -3.83 -19.91 37.32
C GLU A 179 -5.35 -20.09 37.36
N ASP A 180 -6.09 -19.00 37.65
CA ASP A 180 -7.54 -19.00 37.65
C ASP A 180 -8.11 -19.17 36.24
N ASP A 181 -7.51 -18.47 35.22
CA ASP A 181 -7.90 -18.63 33.82
C ASP A 181 -7.70 -20.10 33.37
N PHE A 182 -6.59 -20.71 33.73
CA PHE A 182 -6.34 -22.13 33.45
C PHE A 182 -7.35 -23.05 34.14
N ALA A 183 -7.66 -22.79 35.40
CA ALA A 183 -8.61 -23.61 36.18
C ALA A 183 -10.03 -23.52 35.62
N CYS A 184 -10.44 -22.34 35.11
CA CYS A 184 -11.74 -22.11 34.48
C CYS A 184 -11.79 -22.50 33.01
N GLY A 185 -10.66 -22.83 32.39
CA GLY A 185 -10.58 -23.11 30.95
C GLY A 185 -10.79 -21.87 30.03
N ASP A 186 -10.55 -20.67 30.56
CA ASP A 186 -10.77 -19.37 29.87
C ASP A 186 -9.44 -18.70 29.52
N THR A 187 -8.42 -19.49 29.19
CA THR A 187 -7.14 -18.94 28.68
C THR A 187 -7.26 -18.39 27.28
N HIS A 188 -6.97 -17.10 27.10
CA HIS A 188 -7.09 -16.46 25.78
C HIS A 188 -6.20 -15.21 25.65
N ILE A 189 -6.04 -14.78 24.42
CA ILE A 189 -5.34 -13.54 24.05
C ILE A 189 -6.28 -12.68 23.21
N TYR A 190 -6.46 -11.41 23.58
CA TYR A 190 -7.16 -10.43 22.79
C TYR A 190 -6.21 -9.65 21.89
N VAL A 191 -6.44 -9.68 20.57
CA VAL A 191 -5.68 -8.88 19.61
C VAL A 191 -6.46 -7.59 19.37
N LYS A 192 -6.15 -6.54 20.13
CA LYS A 192 -6.85 -5.24 20.05
C LYS A 192 -6.09 -4.20 19.24
N GLN A 193 -4.78 -4.37 19.09
CA GLN A 193 -3.90 -3.38 18.48
C GLN A 193 -2.74 -4.04 17.76
N GLN A 194 -2.11 -3.29 16.87
CA GLN A 194 -0.88 -3.69 16.19
C GLN A 194 0.15 -2.58 16.27
N LEU A 195 1.43 -2.94 16.30
CA LEU A 195 2.53 -2.00 16.20
C LEU A 195 2.95 -1.90 14.73
N GLU A 196 2.91 -0.70 14.16
CA GLU A 196 3.42 -0.41 12.82
C GLU A 196 4.61 0.53 12.90
N ARG A 197 5.61 0.28 12.05
CA ARG A 197 6.69 1.24 11.84
C ARG A 197 6.23 2.28 10.83
N ALA A 198 6.26 3.55 11.23
CA ALA A 198 5.88 4.65 10.37
C ALA A 198 6.91 5.80 10.45
N ARG A 199 6.98 6.61 9.39
CA ARG A 199 7.83 7.81 9.36
C ARG A 199 7.10 8.97 10.02
N THR A 200 7.85 9.83 10.70
CA THR A 200 7.30 10.98 11.44
C THR A 200 6.45 11.90 10.56
N ASP A 201 6.90 12.17 9.32
CA ASP A 201 6.19 13.00 8.35
C ASP A 201 4.82 12.42 7.93
N ALA A 202 4.69 11.10 7.90
CA ALA A 202 3.44 10.42 7.59
C ALA A 202 2.48 10.42 8.79
N ILE A 203 3.01 10.30 10.00
CA ILE A 203 2.23 10.36 11.25
C ILE A 203 1.60 11.74 11.41
N GLU A 204 2.38 12.80 11.23
CA GLU A 204 1.91 14.19 11.35
C GLU A 204 0.77 14.51 10.36
N LYS A 205 0.87 14.03 9.12
CA LYS A 205 -0.15 14.25 8.09
C LYS A 205 -1.49 13.56 8.38
N LEU A 206 -1.46 12.39 8.99
CA LEU A 206 -2.67 11.58 9.18
C LEU A 206 -3.35 11.82 10.53
N ASN A 207 -2.69 12.49 11.48
CA ASN A 207 -3.23 12.81 12.80
C ASN A 207 -3.98 11.65 13.48
N ASN A 208 -3.47 10.43 13.28
CA ASN A 208 -4.16 9.18 13.62
C ASN A 208 -3.80 8.81 15.07
N LYS A 209 -4.76 8.97 16.01
CA LYS A 209 -4.56 8.78 17.45
C LYS A 209 -4.62 7.33 17.93
N ASP A 210 -5.09 6.40 17.07
CA ASP A 210 -5.46 5.04 17.49
C ASP A 210 -4.43 3.96 17.11
N VAL A 211 -3.27 4.35 16.58
CA VAL A 211 -2.22 3.41 16.16
C VAL A 211 -0.94 3.67 16.94
N LEU A 212 -0.37 2.61 17.52
CA LEU A 212 0.95 2.67 18.15
C LEU A 212 2.03 2.62 17.07
N PHE A 213 2.93 3.61 17.08
CA PHE A 213 4.03 3.70 16.14
C PHE A 213 5.37 3.48 16.82
N ALA A 214 6.22 2.64 16.21
CA ALA A 214 7.64 2.64 16.46
C ALA A 214 8.33 3.54 15.41
N VAL A 215 9.09 4.51 15.85
CA VAL A 215 9.88 5.41 15.01
C VAL A 215 11.19 4.72 14.63
#